data_f7f2da346161aeead8065a23df081133
#
_entry.id   f7f2da346161aeead8065a23df081133
#
_cell.length_a   1.000
_cell.length_b   1.000
_cell.length_c   1.000
_cell.angle_alpha   90.00
_cell.angle_beta   90.00
_cell.angle_gamma   90.00
#
_symmetry.space_group_name_H-M   'P 1'
#
loop_
_entity.id
_entity.type
_entity.pdbx_description
1 polymer ?
#
loop_
_entity_poly.entity_id
_entity_poly.type
_entity_poly.pdbx_seq_one_letter_code
_entity_poly.pdbx_strand_id
1 'polypeptide(L)'
;MCIRDSRKIAPTGVMLMFAILYFGVMINAGMFDPVVGIILRMVKGDPLKIVVGSAALALLISLDGDGSTTYMITIASMLPLYRRLKMNPLNLTCVAILASGIMNLTPWGGPTARAASALHVDPGEVFVPMVPAMALSILALLAVSVWLGLRERRRLGTVSLPRSAGSIGPNPYDAQRDEEASREHLPLEGENAESKEHWRRPRLLWVNLALTTALMVALIMGVLPLPVLFMIGFAVAIVINYPDLAQQRQLVAEHAPNALAVVSLIFAAGVFTGILSGTGMVEAMSRGLLAAIPDSMGPYLPTITAILSMPLTFFMSNDAFYFGVLPILNEAAQGYGITAVEMARASLIGQPVHLLSPLVPSTYLLVGLAGVDFGDHQRFTLKWATLISLVLMAASLMLGLFPLIGRVAG
;
A
#
# COMPACT_ATOMS: atom_id res chain seq x y z
N MET A 1 -25.87 -6.85 20.21
CA MET A 1 -25.35 -7.00 18.86
C MET A 1 -24.13 -6.12 18.64
N CYS A 2 -24.21 -4.80 18.65
CA CYS A 2 -23.07 -3.90 18.41
C CYS A 2 -21.82 -4.13 19.30
N ILE A 3 -21.97 -4.50 20.59
CA ILE A 3 -20.83 -4.71 21.50
C ILE A 3 -20.01 -5.95 21.11
N ARG A 4 -20.65 -7.01 20.60
CA ARG A 4 -19.98 -8.26 20.21
C ARG A 4 -19.17 -8.08 18.92
N ASP A 5 -19.71 -7.32 17.98
CA ASP A 5 -19.07 -7.07 16.68
C ASP A 5 -17.95 -6.03 16.83
N SER A 6 -18.13 -5.01 17.69
CA SER A 6 -17.06 -4.05 18.03
C SER A 6 -15.85 -4.74 18.66
N ARG A 7 -16.03 -5.81 19.46
CA ARG A 7 -14.91 -6.57 20.04
C ARG A 7 -14.06 -7.30 18.99
N LYS A 8 -14.67 -7.71 17.87
CA LYS A 8 -13.94 -8.38 16.78
C LYS A 8 -13.15 -7.40 15.92
N ILE A 9 -13.61 -6.16 15.79
CA ILE A 9 -13.05 -5.13 14.92
C ILE A 9 -12.04 -4.24 15.65
N ALA A 10 -12.21 -4.07 16.97
CA ALA A 10 -11.33 -3.23 17.79
C ALA A 10 -9.82 -3.58 17.63
N PRO A 11 -9.40 -4.86 17.59
CA PRO A 11 -8.00 -5.19 17.38
C PRO A 11 -7.44 -4.63 16.07
N THR A 12 -8.18 -4.71 14.97
CA THR A 12 -7.77 -4.15 13.67
C THR A 12 -7.68 -2.62 13.72
N GLY A 13 -8.64 -1.95 14.35
CA GLY A 13 -8.60 -0.49 14.54
C GLY A 13 -7.39 -0.04 15.37
N VAL A 14 -7.12 -0.73 16.47
CA VAL A 14 -5.95 -0.44 17.33
C VAL A 14 -4.64 -0.69 16.57
N MET A 15 -4.55 -1.81 15.84
CA MET A 15 -3.38 -2.11 14.99
C MET A 15 -3.11 -0.99 14.01
N LEU A 16 -4.12 -0.55 13.26
CA LEU A 16 -3.98 0.51 12.25
C LEU A 16 -3.55 1.83 12.86
N MET A 17 -4.17 2.21 14.00
CA MET A 17 -3.79 3.43 14.70
C MET A 17 -2.31 3.45 15.05
N PHE A 18 -1.83 2.38 15.71
CA PHE A 18 -0.44 2.34 16.15
C PHE A 18 0.55 2.07 15.01
N ALA A 19 0.13 1.40 13.93
CA ALA A 19 0.95 1.27 12.73
C ALA A 19 1.18 2.62 12.05
N ILE A 20 0.13 3.41 11.85
CA ILE A 20 0.22 4.77 11.26
C ILE A 20 1.13 5.66 12.12
N LEU A 21 0.93 5.66 13.43
CA LEU A 21 1.76 6.43 14.36
C LEU A 21 3.22 5.96 14.36
N TYR A 22 3.47 4.65 14.34
CA TYR A 22 4.81 4.07 14.27
C TYR A 22 5.58 4.50 13.02
N PHE A 23 4.96 4.31 11.86
CA PHE A 23 5.60 4.70 10.60
C PHE A 23 5.74 6.22 10.48
N GLY A 24 4.78 6.99 11.00
CA GLY A 24 4.90 8.45 11.11
C GLY A 24 6.14 8.88 11.89
N VAL A 25 6.40 8.26 13.05
CA VAL A 25 7.63 8.48 13.84
C VAL A 25 8.87 8.16 13.01
N MET A 26 8.89 7.02 12.30
CA MET A 26 10.03 6.57 11.52
C MET A 26 10.31 7.46 10.30
N ILE A 27 9.26 7.94 9.63
CA ILE A 27 9.37 8.88 8.50
C ILE A 27 9.94 10.21 8.98
N ASN A 28 9.41 10.78 10.06
CA ASN A 28 9.88 12.05 10.61
C ASN A 28 11.32 11.94 11.13
N ALA A 29 11.70 10.79 11.71
CA ALA A 29 13.08 10.53 12.13
C ALA A 29 14.07 10.39 10.96
N GLY A 30 13.59 10.32 9.69
CA GLY A 30 14.41 10.24 8.49
C GLY A 30 14.93 8.83 8.21
N MET A 31 14.21 7.78 8.61
CA MET A 31 14.63 6.38 8.40
C MET A 31 14.90 6.06 6.92
N PHE A 32 14.16 6.67 6.00
CA PHE A 32 14.29 6.40 4.57
C PHE A 32 15.34 7.26 3.86
N ASP A 33 15.81 8.36 4.47
CA ASP A 33 16.76 9.31 3.86
C ASP A 33 18.05 8.65 3.33
N PRO A 34 18.70 7.71 4.05
CA PRO A 34 19.91 7.07 3.54
C PRO A 34 19.66 6.15 2.36
N VAL A 35 18.49 5.48 2.35
CA VAL A 35 18.10 4.62 1.24
C VAL A 35 17.92 5.45 -0.02
N VAL A 36 17.23 6.59 0.08
CA VAL A 36 17.11 7.58 -1.00
C VAL A 36 18.51 8.00 -1.47
N GLY A 37 19.40 8.38 -0.53
CA GLY A 37 20.76 8.81 -0.84
C GLY A 37 21.63 7.72 -1.49
N ILE A 38 21.49 6.46 -1.08
CA ILE A 38 22.22 5.32 -1.69
C ILE A 38 21.73 5.09 -3.11
N ILE A 39 20.41 5.02 -3.31
CA ILE A 39 19.80 4.79 -4.62
C ILE A 39 20.19 5.90 -5.59
N LEU A 40 20.12 7.18 -5.19
CA LEU A 40 20.52 8.32 -6.00
C LEU A 40 22.00 8.23 -6.40
N ARG A 41 22.88 7.78 -5.50
CA ARG A 41 24.32 7.59 -5.80
C ARG A 41 24.59 6.41 -6.73
N MET A 42 23.83 5.32 -6.63
CA MET A 42 24.01 4.12 -7.46
C MET A 42 23.53 4.29 -8.91
N VAL A 43 22.60 5.19 -9.13
CA VAL A 43 21.91 5.35 -10.40
C VAL A 43 22.78 5.97 -11.50
N LYS A 44 23.69 6.87 -11.16
CA LYS A 44 24.77 7.46 -12.03
C LYS A 44 24.37 7.78 -13.48
N GLY A 45 23.11 8.19 -13.75
CA GLY A 45 22.67 8.59 -15.10
C GLY A 45 22.36 7.46 -16.09
N ASP A 46 22.37 6.20 -15.67
CA ASP A 46 21.93 5.07 -16.49
C ASP A 46 20.40 4.92 -16.39
N PRO A 47 19.63 5.10 -17.50
CA PRO A 47 18.18 4.99 -17.48
C PRO A 47 17.65 3.66 -16.88
N LEU A 48 18.33 2.55 -17.12
CA LEU A 48 17.99 1.26 -16.53
C LEU A 48 18.04 1.31 -15.01
N LYS A 49 19.14 1.82 -14.46
CA LYS A 49 19.33 1.91 -13.01
C LYS A 49 18.33 2.88 -12.36
N ILE A 50 17.95 3.94 -13.09
CA ILE A 50 16.97 4.93 -12.62
C ILE A 50 15.60 4.28 -12.46
N VAL A 51 15.10 3.53 -13.46
CA VAL A 51 13.79 2.88 -13.37
C VAL A 51 13.78 1.82 -12.28
N VAL A 52 14.79 0.96 -12.22
CA VAL A 52 14.91 -0.07 -11.18
C VAL A 52 15.09 0.55 -9.79
N GLY A 53 15.89 1.60 -9.67
CA GLY A 53 16.07 2.35 -8.43
C GLY A 53 14.78 3.02 -7.96
N SER A 54 13.97 3.55 -8.90
CA SER A 54 12.64 4.11 -8.56
C SER A 54 11.69 3.05 -8.03
N ALA A 55 11.68 1.85 -8.62
CA ALA A 55 10.87 0.74 -8.12
C ALA A 55 11.32 0.27 -6.73
N ALA A 56 12.64 0.12 -6.53
CA ALA A 56 13.20 -0.27 -5.23
C ALA A 56 12.91 0.77 -4.15
N LEU A 57 13.02 2.06 -4.49
CA LEU A 57 12.69 3.16 -3.57
C LEU A 57 11.21 3.13 -3.18
N ALA A 58 10.32 3.02 -4.19
CA ALA A 58 8.88 2.95 -3.95
C ALA A 58 8.49 1.75 -3.08
N LEU A 59 9.07 0.56 -3.32
CA LEU A 59 8.83 -0.63 -2.50
C LEU A 59 9.22 -0.42 -1.04
N LEU A 60 10.36 0.21 -0.80
CA LEU A 60 10.86 0.45 0.57
C LEU A 60 10.03 1.49 1.31
N ILE A 61 9.64 2.58 0.64
CA ILE A 61 8.83 3.62 1.27
C ILE A 61 7.40 3.10 1.51
N SER A 62 6.84 2.33 0.58
CA SER A 62 5.47 1.75 0.70
C SER A 62 5.31 0.76 1.86
N LEU A 63 6.37 0.46 2.61
CA LEU A 63 6.27 -0.30 3.86
C LEU A 63 5.39 0.39 4.91
N ASP A 64 5.22 1.71 4.85
CA ASP A 64 4.33 2.45 5.74
C ASP A 64 2.84 2.18 5.50
N GLY A 65 2.50 1.62 4.32
CA GLY A 65 1.12 1.35 3.93
C GLY A 65 0.35 2.57 3.40
N ASP A 66 1.01 3.75 3.27
CA ASP A 66 0.42 4.97 2.70
C ASP A 66 0.94 5.25 1.29
N GLY A 67 0.02 5.25 0.32
CA GLY A 67 0.35 5.58 -1.07
C GLY A 67 0.78 7.04 -1.25
N SER A 68 0.19 7.98 -0.51
CA SER A 68 0.47 9.41 -0.66
C SER A 68 1.92 9.75 -0.28
N THR A 69 2.37 9.27 0.87
CA THR A 69 3.77 9.43 1.33
C THR A 69 4.75 8.79 0.35
N THR A 70 4.44 7.56 -0.10
CA THR A 70 5.26 6.87 -1.10
C THR A 70 5.41 7.69 -2.37
N TYR A 71 4.32 8.26 -2.89
CA TYR A 71 4.37 9.03 -4.14
C TYR A 71 5.09 10.36 -3.95
N MET A 72 4.84 11.08 -2.86
CA MET A 72 5.55 12.34 -2.58
C MET A 72 7.07 12.13 -2.54
N ILE A 73 7.55 11.18 -1.76
CA ILE A 73 8.99 10.96 -1.59
C ILE A 73 9.62 10.40 -2.87
N THR A 74 8.98 9.42 -3.52
CA THR A 74 9.52 8.78 -4.73
C THR A 74 9.57 9.75 -5.91
N ILE A 75 8.50 10.52 -6.14
CA ILE A 75 8.45 11.47 -7.24
C ILE A 75 9.41 12.63 -6.99
N ALA A 76 9.39 13.25 -5.80
CA ALA A 76 10.31 14.33 -5.47
C ALA A 76 11.79 13.93 -5.63
N SER A 77 12.14 12.70 -5.27
CA SER A 77 13.53 12.22 -5.36
C SER A 77 13.96 11.85 -6.79
N MET A 78 13.07 11.26 -7.58
CA MET A 78 13.43 10.64 -8.86
C MET A 78 13.05 11.47 -10.08
N LEU A 79 11.97 12.27 -10.04
CA LEU A 79 11.50 13.06 -11.18
C LEU A 79 12.56 14.03 -11.74
N PRO A 80 13.39 14.72 -10.92
CA PRO A 80 14.47 15.56 -11.44
C PRO A 80 15.43 14.81 -12.35
N LEU A 81 15.74 13.53 -12.02
CA LEU A 81 16.59 12.69 -12.85
C LEU A 81 15.91 12.32 -14.17
N TYR A 82 14.60 11.98 -14.12
CA TYR A 82 13.82 11.70 -15.32
C TYR A 82 13.77 12.91 -16.26
N ARG A 83 13.51 14.11 -15.73
CA ARG A 83 13.48 15.35 -16.51
C ARG A 83 14.83 15.68 -17.11
N ARG A 84 15.92 15.61 -16.31
CA ARG A 84 17.28 15.90 -16.75
C ARG A 84 17.75 14.99 -17.88
N LEU A 85 17.37 13.71 -17.84
CA LEU A 85 17.73 12.72 -18.85
C LEU A 85 16.68 12.56 -19.96
N LYS A 86 15.61 13.38 -19.96
CA LYS A 86 14.50 13.31 -20.91
C LYS A 86 13.85 11.90 -20.96
N MET A 87 13.81 11.21 -19.82
CA MET A 87 13.12 9.94 -19.66
C MET A 87 11.62 10.15 -19.61
N ASN A 88 10.86 9.12 -20.02
CA ASN A 88 9.40 9.17 -19.91
C ASN A 88 8.92 9.08 -18.45
N PRO A 89 8.29 10.12 -17.89
CA PRO A 89 7.82 10.11 -16.50
C PRO A 89 6.72 9.06 -16.23
N LEU A 90 6.03 8.55 -17.26
CA LEU A 90 5.09 7.44 -17.12
C LEU A 90 5.75 6.16 -16.60
N ASN A 91 7.05 5.95 -16.85
CA ASN A 91 7.77 4.83 -16.27
C ASN A 91 7.89 4.98 -14.74
N LEU A 92 8.17 6.20 -14.26
CA LEU A 92 8.27 6.50 -12.83
C LEU A 92 6.93 6.28 -12.12
N THR A 93 5.84 6.87 -12.65
CA THR A 93 4.51 6.72 -12.05
C THR A 93 4.03 5.27 -12.08
N CYS A 94 4.33 4.55 -13.16
CA CYS A 94 4.01 3.12 -13.30
C CYS A 94 4.68 2.29 -12.21
N VAL A 95 6.00 2.37 -12.06
CA VAL A 95 6.71 1.53 -11.06
C VAL A 95 6.36 1.92 -9.62
N ALA A 96 6.10 3.21 -9.36
CA ALA A 96 5.70 3.68 -8.04
C ALA A 96 4.33 3.13 -7.63
N ILE A 97 3.33 3.20 -8.50
CA ILE A 97 1.98 2.72 -8.18
C ILE A 97 1.91 1.19 -8.09
N LEU A 98 2.68 0.47 -8.92
CA LEU A 98 2.76 -0.99 -8.84
C LEU A 98 3.44 -1.45 -7.55
N ALA A 99 4.48 -0.75 -7.10
CA ALA A 99 5.12 -1.01 -5.82
C ALA A 99 4.14 -0.82 -4.66
N SER A 100 3.42 0.30 -4.64
CA SER A 100 2.36 0.55 -3.65
C SER A 100 1.26 -0.49 -3.70
N GLY A 101 0.85 -0.95 -4.90
CA GLY A 101 -0.19 -1.96 -5.08
C GLY A 101 0.16 -3.31 -4.48
N ILE A 102 1.45 -3.71 -4.53
CA ILE A 102 1.93 -4.93 -3.88
C ILE A 102 2.06 -4.72 -2.37
N MET A 103 2.69 -3.62 -1.94
CA MET A 103 2.96 -3.36 -0.53
C MET A 103 1.70 -3.01 0.28
N ASN A 104 0.62 -2.56 -0.38
CA ASN A 104 -0.67 -2.31 0.25
C ASN A 104 -1.37 -3.58 0.79
N LEU A 105 -0.82 -4.76 0.49
CA LEU A 105 -1.26 -6.06 1.02
C LEU A 105 -0.72 -6.35 2.43
N THR A 106 0.12 -5.47 3.01
CA THR A 106 0.58 -5.60 4.41
C THR A 106 -0.60 -5.60 5.38
N PRO A 107 -0.47 -6.16 6.60
CA PRO A 107 -1.58 -6.25 7.56
C PRO A 107 -2.19 -4.89 7.93
N TRP A 108 -1.36 -3.85 7.97
CA TRP A 108 -1.78 -2.45 8.19
C TRP A 108 -2.13 -1.73 6.89
N GLY A 109 -1.98 -2.36 5.74
CA GLY A 109 -2.47 -1.84 4.47
C GLY A 109 -3.99 -1.76 4.44
N GLY A 110 -4.51 -0.71 3.83
CA GLY A 110 -5.94 -0.43 3.80
C GLY A 110 -6.81 -1.61 3.34
N PRO A 111 -6.49 -2.31 2.24
CA PRO A 111 -7.27 -3.44 1.74
C PRO A 111 -7.29 -4.63 2.69
N THR A 112 -6.14 -5.05 3.21
CA THR A 112 -6.03 -6.20 4.12
C THR A 112 -6.80 -5.96 5.41
N ALA A 113 -6.69 -4.77 5.98
CA ALA A 113 -7.44 -4.39 7.18
C ALA A 113 -8.95 -4.39 6.93
N ARG A 114 -9.42 -3.95 5.75
CA ARG A 114 -10.83 -3.97 5.35
C ARG A 114 -11.35 -5.39 5.18
N ALA A 115 -10.63 -6.24 4.42
CA ALA A 115 -10.98 -7.64 4.23
C ALA A 115 -11.07 -8.38 5.57
N ALA A 116 -10.07 -8.21 6.41
CA ALA A 116 -10.02 -8.81 7.74
C ALA A 116 -11.18 -8.34 8.64
N SER A 117 -11.46 -7.04 8.64
CA SER A 117 -12.60 -6.48 9.40
C SER A 117 -13.94 -6.96 8.88
N ALA A 118 -14.14 -6.99 7.56
CA ALA A 118 -15.39 -7.40 6.93
C ALA A 118 -15.73 -8.87 7.18
N LEU A 119 -14.72 -9.74 7.18
CA LEU A 119 -14.87 -11.18 7.38
C LEU A 119 -14.57 -11.64 8.81
N HIS A 120 -14.23 -10.72 9.71
CA HIS A 120 -13.91 -10.99 11.11
C HIS A 120 -12.76 -12.00 11.31
N VAL A 121 -11.73 -11.90 10.47
CA VAL A 121 -10.51 -12.72 10.52
C VAL A 121 -9.29 -11.90 11.00
N ASP A 122 -8.25 -12.58 11.45
CA ASP A 122 -7.02 -11.91 11.85
C ASP A 122 -6.22 -11.43 10.62
N PRO A 123 -5.80 -10.15 10.55
CA PRO A 123 -5.01 -9.65 9.43
C PRO A 123 -3.67 -10.37 9.23
N GLY A 124 -3.07 -10.91 10.30
CA GLY A 124 -1.83 -11.69 10.24
C GLY A 124 -2.04 -13.04 9.59
N GLU A 125 -3.16 -13.72 9.89
CA GLU A 125 -3.53 -14.98 9.21
C GLU A 125 -3.75 -14.78 7.72
N VAL A 126 -4.26 -13.63 7.30
CA VAL A 126 -4.40 -13.29 5.89
C VAL A 126 -3.04 -13.04 5.26
N PHE A 127 -2.21 -12.21 5.88
CA PHE A 127 -0.97 -11.68 5.30
C PHE A 127 0.20 -12.66 5.31
N VAL A 128 0.51 -13.29 6.46
CA VAL A 128 1.76 -14.06 6.61
C VAL A 128 1.92 -15.14 5.52
N PRO A 129 0.91 -15.95 5.20
CA PRO A 129 1.01 -16.90 4.10
C PRO A 129 1.13 -16.26 2.72
N MET A 130 0.69 -14.99 2.54
CA MET A 130 0.82 -14.28 1.26
C MET A 130 2.23 -13.74 1.00
N VAL A 131 3.11 -13.67 2.01
CA VAL A 131 4.48 -13.13 1.87
C VAL A 131 5.26 -13.75 0.70
N PRO A 132 5.28 -15.07 0.49
CA PRO A 132 5.97 -15.66 -0.66
C PRO A 132 5.37 -15.25 -2.01
N ALA A 133 4.03 -15.14 -2.11
CA ALA A 133 3.36 -14.69 -3.34
C ALA A 133 3.65 -13.21 -3.62
N MET A 134 3.69 -12.38 -2.57
CA MET A 134 4.13 -10.98 -2.67
C MET A 134 5.59 -10.87 -3.12
N ALA A 135 6.49 -11.72 -2.60
CA ALA A 135 7.88 -11.74 -3.04
C ALA A 135 8.01 -12.06 -4.55
N LEU A 136 7.23 -13.01 -5.06
CA LEU A 136 7.17 -13.30 -6.50
C LEU A 136 6.63 -12.11 -7.29
N SER A 137 5.63 -11.40 -6.77
CA SER A 137 5.09 -10.18 -7.39
C SER A 137 6.11 -9.03 -7.39
N ILE A 138 6.91 -8.88 -6.34
CA ILE A 138 8.04 -7.94 -6.28
C ILE A 138 9.08 -8.29 -7.34
N LEU A 139 9.44 -9.55 -7.50
CA LEU A 139 10.35 -9.99 -8.56
C LEU A 139 9.80 -9.69 -9.95
N ALA A 140 8.49 -9.88 -10.16
CA ALA A 140 7.82 -9.52 -11.41
C ALA A 140 7.85 -7.99 -11.65
N LEU A 141 7.62 -7.18 -10.62
CA LEU A 141 7.74 -5.72 -10.70
C LEU A 141 9.17 -5.30 -11.06
N LEU A 142 10.19 -5.92 -10.44
CA LEU A 142 11.59 -5.64 -10.78
C LEU A 142 11.90 -6.04 -12.22
N ALA A 143 11.37 -7.16 -12.71
CA ALA A 143 11.51 -7.59 -14.12
C ALA A 143 10.84 -6.58 -15.08
N VAL A 144 9.64 -6.09 -14.76
CA VAL A 144 8.97 -5.01 -15.50
C VAL A 144 9.82 -3.74 -15.49
N SER A 145 10.38 -3.38 -14.34
CA SER A 145 11.25 -2.21 -14.19
C SER A 145 12.53 -2.32 -15.03
N VAL A 146 13.14 -3.49 -15.06
CA VAL A 146 14.28 -3.79 -15.93
C VAL A 146 13.89 -3.67 -17.40
N TRP A 147 12.74 -4.22 -17.80
CA TRP A 147 12.26 -4.13 -19.18
C TRP A 147 12.01 -2.68 -19.61
N LEU A 148 11.31 -1.89 -18.77
CA LEU A 148 11.07 -0.47 -19.00
C LEU A 148 12.38 0.32 -19.07
N GLY A 149 13.30 0.03 -18.15
CA GLY A 149 14.61 0.65 -18.11
C GLY A 149 15.50 0.32 -19.32
N LEU A 150 15.48 -0.93 -19.80
CA LEU A 150 16.17 -1.33 -21.02
C LEU A 150 15.60 -0.63 -22.26
N ARG A 151 14.27 -0.49 -22.32
CA ARG A 151 13.60 0.25 -23.40
C ARG A 151 14.02 1.72 -23.41
N GLU A 152 14.06 2.38 -22.24
CA GLU A 152 14.55 3.76 -22.11
C GLU A 152 16.05 3.89 -22.47
N ARG A 153 16.87 2.95 -22.01
CA ARG A 153 18.30 2.91 -22.33
C ARG A 153 18.55 2.74 -23.81
N ARG A 154 17.72 1.94 -24.53
CA ARG A 154 17.82 1.82 -26.01
C ARG A 154 17.39 3.10 -26.71
N ARG A 155 16.45 3.85 -26.13
CA ARG A 155 15.94 5.12 -26.68
C ARG A 155 16.92 6.28 -26.48
N LEU A 156 17.58 6.36 -25.33
CA LEU A 156 18.36 7.53 -24.90
C LEU A 156 19.87 7.28 -24.90
N GLY A 157 20.33 6.04 -24.96
CA GLY A 157 21.72 5.69 -24.72
C GLY A 157 22.11 5.77 -23.24
N THR A 158 23.40 5.58 -22.94
CA THR A 158 23.97 5.84 -21.61
C THR A 158 24.55 7.25 -21.59
N VAL A 159 23.92 8.15 -20.85
CA VAL A 159 24.40 9.53 -20.68
C VAL A 159 25.28 9.59 -19.44
N SER A 160 26.60 9.88 -19.63
CA SER A 160 27.48 10.16 -18.50
C SER A 160 27.12 11.53 -17.91
N LEU A 161 26.62 11.55 -16.68
CA LEU A 161 26.42 12.80 -15.95
C LEU A 161 27.82 13.43 -15.64
N PRO A 162 28.05 14.73 -15.93
CA PRO A 162 29.25 15.41 -15.48
C PRO A 162 29.37 15.31 -13.94
N ARG A 163 30.57 15.12 -13.45
CA ARG A 163 30.94 14.85 -12.05
C ARG A 163 30.70 16.02 -11.05
N SER A 164 29.99 17.07 -11.45
CA SER A 164 29.80 18.31 -10.68
C SER A 164 28.58 18.36 -9.77
N ALA A 165 28.16 17.25 -9.21
CA ALA A 165 27.05 17.24 -8.27
C ALA A 165 27.50 16.72 -6.88
N GLY A 166 28.45 17.43 -6.28
CA GLY A 166 28.94 17.17 -4.92
C GLY A 166 28.50 18.20 -3.87
N SER A 167 27.57 19.08 -4.19
CA SER A 167 26.92 19.94 -3.20
C SER A 167 25.40 19.92 -3.47
N ILE A 168 24.67 19.30 -2.59
CA ILE A 168 23.22 19.48 -2.48
C ILE A 168 23.05 20.89 -1.89
N GLY A 169 23.03 21.89 -2.78
CA GLY A 169 22.49 23.21 -2.45
C GLY A 169 20.98 23.11 -2.23
N PRO A 170 20.33 24.16 -1.72
CA PRO A 170 18.88 24.17 -1.49
C PRO A 170 18.18 23.70 -2.76
N ASN A 171 17.23 22.77 -2.58
CA ASN A 171 16.53 22.09 -3.65
C ASN A 171 15.91 23.12 -4.61
N PRO A 172 16.23 23.14 -5.92
CA PRO A 172 15.66 24.11 -6.86
C PRO A 172 14.13 24.07 -6.93
N TYR A 173 13.52 23.04 -6.35
CA TYR A 173 12.06 22.90 -6.23
C TYR A 173 11.42 23.81 -5.20
N ASP A 174 12.17 24.25 -4.19
CA ASP A 174 11.61 25.16 -3.18
C ASP A 174 11.37 26.54 -3.79
N ALA A 175 12.25 27.00 -4.69
CA ALA A 175 12.12 28.28 -5.39
C ALA A 175 11.00 28.28 -6.47
N GLN A 176 10.79 27.18 -7.20
CA GLN A 176 9.70 27.07 -8.20
C GLN A 176 8.35 26.84 -7.57
N ARG A 177 8.29 26.18 -6.42
CA ARG A 177 7.07 25.94 -5.66
C ARG A 177 6.51 27.24 -5.06
N ASP A 178 7.40 28.15 -4.66
CA ASP A 178 7.02 29.46 -4.15
C ASP A 178 6.49 30.39 -5.27
N GLU A 179 6.94 30.23 -6.53
CA GLU A 179 6.43 30.97 -7.68
C GLU A 179 5.11 30.39 -8.23
N GLU A 180 4.93 29.07 -8.25
CA GLU A 180 3.69 28.43 -8.72
C GLU A 180 2.59 28.46 -7.65
N ALA A 181 2.90 28.33 -6.37
CA ALA A 181 1.95 28.46 -5.25
C ALA A 181 1.38 29.91 -5.14
N SER A 182 2.12 30.89 -5.66
CA SER A 182 1.64 32.27 -5.74
C SER A 182 0.63 32.50 -6.88
N ARG A 183 0.44 31.55 -7.77
CA ARG A 183 -0.44 31.65 -8.96
C ARG A 183 -1.74 30.86 -8.86
N GLU A 184 -1.84 29.88 -7.95
CA GLU A 184 -3.07 29.09 -7.77
C GLU A 184 -3.45 29.02 -6.28
N HIS A 185 -4.50 29.73 -5.92
CA HIS A 185 -5.13 29.72 -4.59
C HIS A 185 -5.80 28.36 -4.33
N LEU A 186 -5.01 27.37 -3.89
CA LEU A 186 -5.48 26.23 -3.13
C LEU A 186 -4.61 26.15 -1.87
N PRO A 187 -5.18 26.21 -0.66
CA PRO A 187 -4.40 26.15 0.57
C PRO A 187 -3.96 24.70 0.81
N LEU A 188 -2.82 24.32 0.23
CA LEU A 188 -2.00 23.25 0.75
C LEU A 188 -1.05 23.91 1.74
N GLU A 189 -1.27 23.68 3.02
CA GLU A 189 -0.44 24.19 4.09
C GLU A 189 1.04 23.92 3.79
N GLY A 190 1.75 25.04 3.54
CA GLY A 190 3.19 25.05 3.32
C GLY A 190 3.92 24.77 4.62
N GLU A 191 4.23 23.53 4.90
CA GLU A 191 5.20 23.18 5.92
C GLU A 191 6.59 23.60 5.43
N ASN A 192 7.17 24.58 6.09
CA ASN A 192 8.51 25.09 5.86
C ASN A 192 9.53 23.96 5.92
N ALA A 193 10.42 23.88 4.92
CA ALA A 193 11.49 22.90 4.86
C ALA A 193 12.42 22.95 6.10
N GLU A 194 12.58 24.10 6.72
CA GLU A 194 13.33 24.32 7.97
C GLU A 194 12.71 23.60 9.17
N SER A 195 11.37 23.43 9.21
CA SER A 195 10.71 22.74 10.33
C SER A 195 10.96 21.22 10.30
N LYS A 196 11.18 20.63 9.14
CA LYS A 196 11.41 19.18 9.00
C LYS A 196 12.81 18.73 9.43
N GLU A 197 13.80 19.58 9.33
CA GLU A 197 15.18 19.27 9.75
C GLU A 197 15.29 19.04 11.26
N HIS A 198 14.49 19.74 12.07
CA HIS A 198 14.43 19.60 13.53
C HIS A 198 13.98 18.19 13.99
N TRP A 199 13.18 17.49 13.18
CA TRP A 199 12.64 16.17 13.51
C TRP A 199 13.58 15.02 13.14
N ARG A 200 14.57 15.24 12.27
CA ARG A 200 15.48 14.20 11.80
C ARG A 200 16.42 13.70 12.88
N ARG A 201 16.61 12.39 12.94
CA ARG A 201 17.48 11.70 13.92
C ARG A 201 18.55 10.84 13.23
N PRO A 202 19.51 11.45 12.48
CA PRO A 202 20.48 10.68 11.69
C PRO A 202 21.36 9.76 12.53
N ARG A 203 21.61 10.11 13.80
CA ARG A 203 22.39 9.26 14.73
C ARG A 203 21.67 7.99 15.15
N LEU A 204 20.32 7.99 15.12
CA LEU A 204 19.49 6.85 15.53
C LEU A 204 19.06 5.98 14.35
N LEU A 205 19.56 6.28 13.14
CA LEU A 205 19.18 5.58 11.94
C LEU A 205 19.27 4.06 12.03
N TRP A 206 20.43 3.56 12.50
CA TRP A 206 20.66 2.12 12.64
C TRP A 206 19.76 1.50 13.71
N VAL A 207 19.44 2.25 14.76
CA VAL A 207 18.50 1.83 15.81
C VAL A 207 17.09 1.74 15.23
N ASN A 208 16.66 2.73 14.46
CA ASN A 208 15.35 2.76 13.82
C ASN A 208 15.20 1.63 12.78
N LEU A 209 16.25 1.37 11.98
CA LEU A 209 16.28 0.27 11.04
C LEU A 209 16.21 -1.09 11.75
N ALA A 210 17.00 -1.27 12.80
CA ALA A 210 16.99 -2.49 13.62
C ALA A 210 15.63 -2.71 14.29
N LEU A 211 15.01 -1.65 14.84
CA LEU A 211 13.69 -1.71 15.46
C LEU A 211 12.61 -2.10 14.46
N THR A 212 12.62 -1.48 13.26
CA THR A 212 11.66 -1.80 12.18
C THR A 212 11.86 -3.23 11.68
N THR A 213 13.11 -3.67 11.49
CA THR A 213 13.40 -5.04 11.08
C THR A 213 12.97 -6.05 12.16
N ALA A 214 13.24 -5.77 13.43
CA ALA A 214 12.81 -6.63 14.53
C ALA A 214 11.27 -6.71 14.62
N LEU A 215 10.58 -5.60 14.43
CA LEU A 215 9.12 -5.54 14.38
C LEU A 215 8.58 -6.42 13.24
N MET A 216 9.14 -6.29 12.02
CA MET A 216 8.75 -7.10 10.87
C MET A 216 9.00 -8.59 11.08
N VAL A 217 10.16 -8.96 11.63
CA VAL A 217 10.48 -10.36 11.95
C VAL A 217 9.53 -10.90 13.00
N ALA A 218 9.29 -10.17 14.09
CA ALA A 218 8.37 -10.59 15.16
C ALA A 218 6.94 -10.78 14.64
N LEU A 219 6.50 -9.94 13.68
CA LEU A 219 5.22 -10.03 13.01
C LEU A 219 5.12 -11.31 12.18
N ILE A 220 6.12 -11.58 11.31
CA ILE A 220 6.14 -12.79 10.46
C ILE A 220 6.21 -14.05 11.31
N MET A 221 6.95 -14.02 12.43
CA MET A 221 7.05 -15.14 13.37
C MET A 221 5.80 -15.33 14.24
N GLY A 222 4.85 -14.38 14.23
CA GLY A 222 3.65 -14.46 15.06
C GLY A 222 3.92 -14.45 16.56
N VAL A 223 4.97 -13.75 17.00
CA VAL A 223 5.43 -13.75 18.42
C VAL A 223 4.35 -13.18 19.35
N LEU A 224 3.65 -12.16 18.91
CA LEU A 224 2.57 -11.47 19.64
C LEU A 224 1.46 -11.06 18.66
N PRO A 225 0.23 -10.81 19.16
CA PRO A 225 -0.84 -10.22 18.34
C PRO A 225 -0.39 -8.89 17.73
N LEU A 226 -0.74 -8.66 16.45
CA LEU A 226 -0.34 -7.46 15.70
C LEU A 226 -0.59 -6.13 16.41
N PRO A 227 -1.77 -5.90 17.05
CA PRO A 227 -2.00 -4.65 17.79
C PRO A 227 -0.97 -4.42 18.88
N VAL A 228 -0.61 -5.48 19.62
CA VAL A 228 0.37 -5.41 20.73
C VAL A 228 1.76 -5.10 20.21
N LEU A 229 2.16 -5.75 19.10
CA LEU A 229 3.46 -5.48 18.45
C LEU A 229 3.59 -4.02 18.03
N PHE A 230 2.57 -3.46 17.39
CA PHE A 230 2.61 -2.05 16.99
C PHE A 230 2.51 -1.08 18.16
N MET A 231 1.77 -1.39 19.22
CA MET A 231 1.75 -0.60 20.45
C MET A 231 3.14 -0.52 21.10
N ILE A 232 3.80 -1.67 21.26
CA ILE A 232 5.15 -1.74 21.84
C ILE A 232 6.14 -1.04 20.90
N GLY A 233 6.08 -1.34 19.58
CA GLY A 233 6.94 -0.73 18.58
C GLY A 233 6.84 0.79 18.61
N PHE A 234 5.63 1.34 18.60
CA PHE A 234 5.39 2.78 18.68
C PHE A 234 5.91 3.38 19.98
N ALA A 235 5.61 2.77 21.14
CA ALA A 235 6.07 3.26 22.43
C ALA A 235 7.61 3.31 22.52
N VAL A 236 8.29 2.28 22.02
CA VAL A 236 9.76 2.23 21.97
C VAL A 236 10.29 3.27 20.99
N ALA A 237 9.70 3.35 19.79
CA ALA A 237 10.14 4.28 18.74
C ALA A 237 10.04 5.74 19.17
N ILE A 238 8.90 6.14 19.76
CA ILE A 238 8.68 7.54 20.13
C ILE A 238 9.59 7.96 21.28
N VAL A 239 9.80 7.11 22.26
CA VAL A 239 10.68 7.41 23.42
C VAL A 239 12.15 7.49 22.99
N ILE A 240 12.61 6.58 22.12
CA ILE A 240 14.01 6.59 21.64
C ILE A 240 14.30 7.81 20.77
N ASN A 241 13.39 8.14 19.85
CA ASN A 241 13.61 9.23 18.89
C ASN A 241 13.30 10.61 19.48
N TYR A 242 12.31 10.71 20.35
CA TYR A 242 11.79 11.97 20.89
C TYR A 242 11.58 11.87 22.39
N PRO A 243 12.66 12.01 23.20
CA PRO A 243 12.55 11.91 24.66
C PRO A 243 11.77 13.06 25.31
N ASP A 244 11.63 14.20 24.63
CA ASP A 244 10.85 15.34 25.10
C ASP A 244 9.34 15.12 24.87
N LEU A 245 8.56 15.27 25.95
CA LEU A 245 7.11 15.05 25.94
C LEU A 245 6.37 16.05 25.04
N ALA A 246 6.89 17.28 24.88
CA ALA A 246 6.28 18.27 24.00
C ALA A 246 6.41 17.82 22.51
N GLN A 247 7.59 17.32 22.13
CA GLN A 247 7.82 16.76 20.79
C GLN A 247 6.93 15.54 20.54
N GLN A 248 6.80 14.63 21.51
CA GLN A 248 5.92 13.47 21.39
C GLN A 248 4.46 13.88 21.12
N ARG A 249 3.95 14.85 21.88
CA ARG A 249 2.58 15.36 21.72
C ARG A 249 2.37 15.99 20.35
N GLN A 250 3.32 16.79 19.88
CA GLN A 250 3.25 17.43 18.58
C GLN A 250 3.22 16.40 17.46
N LEU A 251 4.09 15.38 17.51
CA LEU A 251 4.19 14.33 16.53
C LEU A 251 2.92 13.46 16.48
N VAL A 252 2.38 13.10 17.64
CA VAL A 252 1.10 12.40 17.71
C VAL A 252 -0.03 13.27 17.13
N ALA A 253 -0.07 14.57 17.43
CA ALA A 253 -1.07 15.48 16.89
C ALA A 253 -0.99 15.62 15.37
N GLU A 254 0.21 15.58 14.77
CA GLU A 254 0.43 15.62 13.33
C GLU A 254 -0.15 14.40 12.61
N HIS A 255 0.04 13.19 13.15
CA HIS A 255 -0.43 11.95 12.54
C HIS A 255 -1.84 11.52 12.98
N ALA A 256 -2.37 12.08 14.06
CA ALA A 256 -3.68 11.72 14.62
C ALA A 256 -4.84 11.87 13.63
N PRO A 257 -4.95 12.91 12.78
CA PRO A 257 -6.05 13.05 11.84
C PRO A 257 -6.12 11.85 10.87
N ASN A 258 -4.99 11.41 10.33
CA ASN A 258 -4.91 10.27 9.43
C ASN A 258 -5.27 8.96 10.14
N ALA A 259 -4.72 8.75 11.34
CA ALA A 259 -5.03 7.57 12.15
C ALA A 259 -6.52 7.52 12.52
N LEU A 260 -7.10 8.62 12.98
CA LEU A 260 -8.51 8.71 13.36
C LEU A 260 -9.44 8.51 12.17
N ALA A 261 -9.12 9.06 10.98
CA ALA A 261 -9.92 8.87 9.78
C ALA A 261 -10.02 7.37 9.41
N VAL A 262 -8.89 6.65 9.38
CA VAL A 262 -8.87 5.22 9.06
C VAL A 262 -9.57 4.40 10.13
N VAL A 263 -9.32 4.65 11.40
CA VAL A 263 -9.95 3.92 12.52
C VAL A 263 -11.46 4.15 12.56
N SER A 264 -11.91 5.40 12.38
CA SER A 264 -13.34 5.73 12.34
C SER A 264 -14.06 5.01 11.20
N LEU A 265 -13.42 4.92 10.02
CA LEU A 265 -13.95 4.18 8.88
C LEU A 265 -14.12 2.69 9.21
N ILE A 266 -13.12 2.06 9.83
CA ILE A 266 -13.20 0.64 10.23
C ILE A 266 -14.33 0.39 11.23
N PHE A 267 -14.52 1.27 12.22
CA PHE A 267 -15.62 1.15 13.16
C PHE A 267 -16.99 1.38 12.50
N ALA A 268 -17.13 2.38 11.64
CA ALA A 268 -18.35 2.63 10.89
C ALA A 268 -18.71 1.44 9.98
N ALA A 269 -17.72 0.89 9.28
CA ALA A 269 -17.88 -0.31 8.46
C ALA A 269 -18.27 -1.53 9.31
N GLY A 270 -17.73 -1.66 10.52
CA GLY A 270 -18.13 -2.71 11.45
C GLY A 270 -19.58 -2.62 11.92
N VAL A 271 -20.09 -1.41 12.11
CA VAL A 271 -21.53 -1.20 12.39
C VAL A 271 -22.36 -1.63 11.17
N PHE A 272 -21.96 -1.24 9.97
CA PHE A 272 -22.63 -1.59 8.72
C PHE A 272 -22.68 -3.11 8.49
N THR A 273 -21.52 -3.79 8.56
CA THR A 273 -21.46 -5.25 8.40
C THR A 273 -22.22 -6.00 9.51
N GLY A 274 -22.15 -5.49 10.74
CA GLY A 274 -22.91 -6.03 11.88
C GLY A 274 -24.42 -5.95 11.70
N ILE A 275 -24.94 -4.85 11.10
CA ILE A 275 -26.36 -4.71 10.75
C ILE A 275 -26.71 -5.70 9.66
N LEU A 276 -25.96 -5.76 8.56
CA LEU A 276 -26.24 -6.66 7.44
C LEU A 276 -26.28 -8.12 7.87
N SER A 277 -25.29 -8.57 8.64
CA SER A 277 -25.22 -9.94 9.13
C SER A 277 -26.31 -10.23 10.17
N GLY A 278 -26.53 -9.28 11.08
CA GLY A 278 -27.48 -9.46 12.17
C GLY A 278 -28.95 -9.41 11.78
N THR A 279 -29.26 -8.85 10.63
CA THR A 279 -30.62 -8.83 10.07
C THR A 279 -30.89 -10.00 9.11
N GLY A 280 -29.88 -10.86 8.86
CA GLY A 280 -30.00 -11.96 7.88
C GLY A 280 -29.95 -11.48 6.42
N MET A 281 -29.57 -10.22 6.19
CA MET A 281 -29.48 -9.66 4.83
C MET A 281 -28.36 -10.33 4.04
N VAL A 282 -27.21 -10.59 4.66
CA VAL A 282 -26.07 -11.26 4.00
C VAL A 282 -26.46 -12.64 3.51
N GLU A 283 -27.15 -13.43 4.36
CA GLU A 283 -27.63 -14.77 4.02
C GLU A 283 -28.69 -14.74 2.91
N ALA A 284 -29.60 -13.75 2.94
CA ALA A 284 -30.61 -13.60 1.89
C ALA A 284 -29.95 -13.23 0.54
N MET A 285 -29.00 -12.30 0.54
CA MET A 285 -28.26 -11.89 -0.66
C MET A 285 -27.38 -13.02 -1.18
N SER A 286 -26.73 -13.79 -0.29
CA SER A 286 -25.93 -14.96 -0.64
C SER A 286 -26.77 -16.05 -1.30
N ARG A 287 -27.96 -16.36 -0.75
CA ARG A 287 -28.89 -17.30 -1.38
C ARG A 287 -29.35 -16.84 -2.75
N GLY A 288 -29.62 -15.53 -2.92
CA GLY A 288 -29.96 -14.97 -4.22
C GLY A 288 -28.80 -15.09 -5.22
N LEU A 289 -27.56 -14.86 -4.76
CA LEU A 289 -26.36 -15.03 -5.58
C LEU A 289 -26.18 -16.49 -6.01
N LEU A 290 -26.30 -17.44 -5.08
CA LEU A 290 -26.17 -18.89 -5.36
C LEU A 290 -27.26 -19.37 -6.32
N ALA A 291 -28.47 -18.84 -6.24
CA ALA A 291 -29.54 -19.17 -7.18
C ALA A 291 -29.27 -18.63 -8.60
N ALA A 292 -28.44 -17.59 -8.74
CA ALA A 292 -28.06 -17.01 -10.02
C ALA A 292 -26.79 -17.64 -10.61
N ILE A 293 -25.94 -18.26 -9.79
CA ILE A 293 -24.70 -18.91 -10.21
C ILE A 293 -25.00 -20.40 -10.46
N PRO A 294 -24.58 -20.98 -11.61
CA PRO A 294 -24.67 -22.43 -11.83
C PRO A 294 -23.96 -23.20 -10.72
N ASP A 295 -24.53 -24.31 -10.25
CA ASP A 295 -23.95 -25.15 -9.20
C ASP A 295 -22.50 -25.57 -9.47
N SER A 296 -22.16 -25.76 -10.75
CA SER A 296 -20.82 -26.09 -11.20
C SER A 296 -19.79 -24.96 -10.95
N MET A 297 -20.23 -23.72 -10.76
CA MET A 297 -19.34 -22.56 -10.55
C MET A 297 -19.11 -22.24 -9.05
N GLY A 298 -19.97 -22.74 -8.17
CA GLY A 298 -19.87 -22.50 -6.74
C GLY A 298 -18.51 -22.89 -6.12
N PRO A 299 -17.95 -24.06 -6.42
CA PRO A 299 -16.61 -24.44 -5.94
C PRO A 299 -15.47 -23.52 -6.40
N TYR A 300 -15.66 -22.75 -7.47
CA TYR A 300 -14.66 -21.81 -8.00
C TYR A 300 -14.77 -20.40 -7.43
N LEU A 301 -15.62 -20.16 -6.45
CA LEU A 301 -15.85 -18.83 -5.87
C LEU A 301 -14.56 -18.09 -5.44
N PRO A 302 -13.53 -18.73 -4.85
CA PRO A 302 -12.28 -18.04 -4.53
C PRO A 302 -11.59 -17.51 -5.78
N THR A 303 -11.46 -18.34 -6.80
CA THR A 303 -10.83 -17.96 -8.09
C THR A 303 -11.65 -16.89 -8.81
N ILE A 304 -12.98 -17.02 -8.80
CA ILE A 304 -13.89 -16.01 -9.36
C ILE A 304 -13.73 -14.69 -8.61
N THR A 305 -13.69 -14.72 -7.27
CA THR A 305 -13.46 -13.52 -6.43
C THR A 305 -12.11 -12.88 -6.75
N ALA A 306 -11.05 -13.68 -6.89
CA ALA A 306 -9.72 -13.16 -7.25
C ALA A 306 -9.73 -12.45 -8.61
N ILE A 307 -10.39 -13.02 -9.62
CA ILE A 307 -10.50 -12.40 -10.95
C ILE A 307 -11.39 -11.16 -10.91
N LEU A 308 -12.57 -11.27 -10.28
CA LEU A 308 -13.53 -10.16 -10.19
C LEU A 308 -13.04 -9.02 -9.31
N SER A 309 -12.13 -9.27 -8.36
CA SER A 309 -11.55 -8.21 -7.53
C SER A 309 -10.85 -7.15 -8.36
N MET A 310 -10.25 -7.49 -9.51
CA MET A 310 -9.59 -6.53 -10.39
C MET A 310 -10.59 -5.51 -10.99
N PRO A 311 -11.63 -5.90 -11.76
CA PRO A 311 -12.57 -4.95 -12.31
C PRO A 311 -13.49 -4.33 -11.23
N LEU A 312 -13.91 -5.09 -10.23
CA LEU A 312 -14.81 -4.55 -9.23
C LEU A 312 -14.15 -3.44 -8.42
N THR A 313 -12.93 -3.65 -7.92
CA THR A 313 -12.23 -2.60 -7.16
C THR A 313 -11.75 -1.44 -8.04
N PHE A 314 -11.70 -1.61 -9.36
CA PHE A 314 -11.44 -0.53 -10.29
C PHE A 314 -12.66 0.40 -10.47
N PHE A 315 -13.87 -0.17 -10.59
CA PHE A 315 -15.10 0.60 -10.84
C PHE A 315 -15.85 1.01 -9.56
N MET A 316 -15.55 0.38 -8.41
CA MET A 316 -16.11 0.74 -7.12
C MET A 316 -15.01 1.00 -6.09
N SER A 317 -15.37 1.67 -4.99
CA SER A 317 -14.41 1.90 -3.90
C SER A 317 -14.05 0.60 -3.17
N ASN A 318 -12.87 0.56 -2.56
CA ASN A 318 -12.49 -0.54 -1.67
C ASN A 318 -13.54 -0.78 -0.58
N ASP A 319 -14.13 0.29 -0.04
CA ASP A 319 -15.14 0.15 1.02
C ASP A 319 -16.40 -0.57 0.51
N ALA A 320 -16.90 -0.20 -0.66
CA ALA A 320 -18.05 -0.85 -1.28
C ALA A 320 -17.76 -2.33 -1.58
N PHE A 321 -16.56 -2.65 -2.06
CA PHE A 321 -16.18 -4.02 -2.36
C PHE A 321 -16.01 -4.86 -1.09
N TYR A 322 -15.18 -4.40 -0.13
CA TYR A 322 -14.84 -5.20 1.06
C TYR A 322 -16.01 -5.31 2.05
N PHE A 323 -16.79 -4.24 2.25
CA PHE A 323 -17.87 -4.26 3.22
C PHE A 323 -19.23 -4.63 2.60
N GLY A 324 -19.43 -4.41 1.30
CA GLY A 324 -20.67 -4.70 0.61
C GLY A 324 -20.67 -6.05 -0.11
N VAL A 325 -19.66 -6.32 -0.92
CA VAL A 325 -19.65 -7.49 -1.83
C VAL A 325 -19.00 -8.71 -1.19
N LEU A 326 -17.83 -8.53 -0.57
CA LEU A 326 -17.03 -9.64 -0.04
C LEU A 326 -17.75 -10.50 1.02
N PRO A 327 -18.52 -9.95 1.97
CA PRO A 327 -19.28 -10.79 2.93
C PRO A 327 -20.28 -11.71 2.27
N ILE A 328 -20.94 -11.26 1.19
CA ILE A 328 -21.92 -12.05 0.44
C ILE A 328 -21.22 -13.21 -0.29
N LEU A 329 -20.10 -12.92 -0.95
CA LEU A 329 -19.29 -13.94 -1.62
C LEU A 329 -18.73 -14.96 -0.61
N ASN A 330 -18.29 -14.49 0.55
CA ASN A 330 -17.79 -15.35 1.62
C ASN A 330 -18.87 -16.29 2.16
N GLU A 331 -20.08 -15.78 2.43
CA GLU A 331 -21.19 -16.58 2.89
C GLU A 331 -21.59 -17.65 1.86
N ALA A 332 -21.62 -17.27 0.57
CA ALA A 332 -21.85 -18.22 -0.52
C ALA A 332 -20.78 -19.30 -0.61
N ALA A 333 -19.52 -18.94 -0.35
CA ALA A 333 -18.37 -19.84 -0.47
C ALA A 333 -18.27 -20.87 0.67
N GLN A 334 -18.81 -20.55 1.86
CA GLN A 334 -18.80 -21.47 3.01
C GLN A 334 -19.48 -22.81 2.71
N GLY A 335 -20.55 -22.79 1.90
CA GLY A 335 -21.24 -24.00 1.45
C GLY A 335 -20.36 -24.97 0.65
N TYR A 336 -19.21 -24.51 0.16
CA TYR A 336 -18.23 -25.31 -0.59
C TYR A 336 -16.93 -25.55 0.20
N GLY A 337 -16.98 -25.44 1.52
CA GLY A 337 -15.85 -25.69 2.42
C GLY A 337 -14.69 -24.69 2.30
N ILE A 338 -14.97 -23.49 1.79
CA ILE A 338 -14.02 -22.41 1.63
C ILE A 338 -14.05 -21.51 2.89
N THR A 339 -12.90 -21.22 3.47
CA THR A 339 -12.77 -20.43 4.69
C THR A 339 -12.81 -18.92 4.42
N ALA A 340 -13.20 -18.14 5.43
CA ALA A 340 -13.21 -16.68 5.35
C ALA A 340 -11.80 -16.10 5.09
N VAL A 341 -10.75 -16.74 5.62
CA VAL A 341 -9.34 -16.33 5.38
C VAL A 341 -8.95 -16.55 3.92
N GLU A 342 -9.35 -17.67 3.30
CA GLU A 342 -9.11 -17.94 1.88
C GLU A 342 -9.83 -16.94 0.99
N MET A 343 -11.08 -16.58 1.34
CA MET A 343 -11.84 -15.55 0.62
C MET A 343 -11.22 -14.16 0.79
N ALA A 344 -10.73 -13.83 1.98
CA ALA A 344 -9.99 -12.60 2.22
C ALA A 344 -8.75 -12.50 1.30
N ARG A 345 -7.93 -13.58 1.25
CA ARG A 345 -6.74 -13.63 0.38
C ARG A 345 -7.09 -13.50 -1.09
N ALA A 346 -8.11 -14.21 -1.54
CA ALA A 346 -8.58 -14.13 -2.93
C ALA A 346 -9.01 -12.71 -3.32
N SER A 347 -9.70 -12.00 -2.42
CA SER A 347 -10.20 -10.64 -2.66
C SER A 347 -9.09 -9.59 -2.82
N LEU A 348 -7.89 -9.87 -2.31
CA LEU A 348 -6.75 -8.93 -2.33
C LEU A 348 -6.00 -8.93 -3.68
N ILE A 349 -6.23 -9.90 -4.56
CA ILE A 349 -5.51 -10.07 -5.83
C ILE A 349 -5.64 -8.85 -6.75
N GLY A 350 -6.76 -8.15 -6.71
CA GLY A 350 -7.05 -6.99 -7.55
C GLY A 350 -6.35 -5.69 -7.14
N GLN A 351 -5.62 -5.63 -6.04
CA GLN A 351 -5.11 -4.38 -5.48
C GLN A 351 -4.12 -3.61 -6.39
N PRO A 352 -3.22 -4.24 -7.15
CA PRO A 352 -2.41 -3.51 -8.13
C PRO A 352 -3.24 -2.79 -9.20
N VAL A 353 -4.41 -3.34 -9.58
CA VAL A 353 -5.34 -2.72 -10.54
C VAL A 353 -6.19 -1.65 -9.85
N HIS A 354 -6.62 -1.88 -8.61
CA HIS A 354 -7.42 -0.93 -7.84
C HIS A 354 -6.79 0.46 -7.75
N LEU A 355 -5.48 0.55 -7.51
CA LEU A 355 -4.81 1.84 -7.39
C LEU A 355 -4.88 2.71 -8.65
N LEU A 356 -5.19 2.13 -9.82
CA LEU A 356 -5.44 2.86 -11.06
C LEU A 356 -6.88 3.38 -11.18
N SER A 357 -7.75 3.06 -10.22
CA SER A 357 -9.14 3.51 -10.23
C SER A 357 -9.22 5.04 -10.14
N PRO A 358 -10.15 5.66 -10.89
CA PRO A 358 -10.43 7.10 -10.74
C PRO A 358 -11.03 7.46 -9.37
N LEU A 359 -11.37 6.47 -8.56
CA LEU A 359 -11.88 6.65 -7.20
C LEU A 359 -10.78 6.70 -6.12
N VAL A 360 -9.50 6.57 -6.51
CA VAL A 360 -8.35 6.59 -5.59
C VAL A 360 -7.69 7.97 -5.61
N PRO A 361 -7.84 8.78 -4.54
CA PRO A 361 -7.31 10.16 -4.51
C PRO A 361 -5.78 10.23 -4.64
N SER A 362 -5.05 9.29 -4.04
CA SER A 362 -3.59 9.29 -4.09
C SER A 362 -3.03 9.10 -5.50
N THR A 363 -3.79 8.52 -6.44
CA THR A 363 -3.38 8.42 -7.84
C THR A 363 -3.37 9.78 -8.53
N TYR A 364 -4.31 10.67 -8.20
CA TYR A 364 -4.29 12.05 -8.70
C TYR A 364 -3.08 12.83 -8.16
N LEU A 365 -2.74 12.62 -6.89
CA LEU A 365 -1.51 13.18 -6.33
C LEU A 365 -0.27 12.70 -7.09
N LEU A 366 -0.18 11.38 -7.37
CA LEU A 366 0.93 10.80 -8.13
C LEU A 366 1.11 11.45 -9.51
N VAL A 367 0.02 11.51 -10.29
CA VAL A 367 0.08 12.05 -11.67
C VAL A 367 0.29 13.57 -11.67
N GLY A 368 -0.29 14.29 -10.71
CA GLY A 368 -0.10 15.72 -10.52
C GLY A 368 1.36 16.06 -10.20
N LEU A 369 1.97 15.36 -9.24
CA LEU A 369 3.40 15.55 -8.89
C LEU A 369 4.33 15.23 -10.06
N ALA A 370 4.02 14.20 -10.85
CA ALA A 370 4.83 13.81 -12.00
C ALA A 370 4.62 14.70 -13.23
N GLY A 371 3.51 15.45 -13.29
CA GLY A 371 3.12 16.27 -14.43
C GLY A 371 2.72 15.41 -15.64
N VAL A 372 1.96 14.32 -15.42
CA VAL A 372 1.46 13.43 -16.47
C VAL A 372 -0.06 13.42 -16.47
N ASP A 373 -0.66 13.17 -17.63
CA ASP A 373 -2.12 13.01 -17.76
C ASP A 373 -2.58 11.72 -17.08
N PHE A 374 -3.74 11.78 -16.40
CA PHE A 374 -4.29 10.64 -15.67
C PHE A 374 -4.69 9.48 -16.61
N GLY A 375 -5.31 9.79 -17.75
CA GLY A 375 -5.72 8.80 -18.74
C GLY A 375 -4.52 8.12 -19.40
N ASP A 376 -3.46 8.88 -19.70
CA ASP A 376 -2.22 8.32 -20.24
C ASP A 376 -1.53 7.41 -19.22
N HIS A 377 -1.51 7.82 -17.95
CA HIS A 377 -1.00 6.98 -16.87
C HIS A 377 -1.78 5.67 -16.75
N GLN A 378 -3.12 5.73 -16.74
CA GLN A 378 -3.97 4.53 -16.70
C GLN A 378 -3.70 3.61 -17.89
N ARG A 379 -3.76 4.11 -19.13
CA ARG A 379 -3.53 3.33 -20.35
C ARG A 379 -2.15 2.67 -20.38
N PHE A 380 -1.13 3.40 -19.92
CA PHE A 380 0.22 2.88 -19.86
C PHE A 380 0.39 1.80 -18.80
N THR A 381 -0.19 2.00 -17.62
CA THR A 381 0.08 1.19 -16.42
C THR A 381 -0.85 -0.01 -16.29
N LEU A 382 -2.10 0.06 -16.78
CA LEU A 382 -3.12 -0.97 -16.57
C LEU A 382 -2.66 -2.38 -16.99
N LYS A 383 -1.98 -2.52 -18.11
CA LYS A 383 -1.44 -3.81 -18.58
C LYS A 383 -0.42 -4.41 -17.60
N TRP A 384 0.41 -3.57 -16.98
CA TRP A 384 1.40 -4.00 -16.01
C TRP A 384 0.76 -4.33 -14.66
N ALA A 385 -0.22 -3.54 -14.24
CA ALA A 385 -1.00 -3.82 -13.05
C ALA A 385 -1.76 -5.14 -13.16
N THR A 386 -2.40 -5.40 -14.31
CA THR A 386 -3.03 -6.68 -14.59
C THR A 386 -2.02 -7.83 -14.58
N LEU A 387 -0.83 -7.65 -15.20
CA LEU A 387 0.22 -8.66 -15.18
C LEU A 387 0.67 -8.98 -13.73
N ILE A 388 0.91 -7.97 -12.90
CA ILE A 388 1.30 -8.17 -11.48
C ILE A 388 0.17 -8.87 -10.71
N SER A 389 -1.10 -8.50 -10.92
CA SER A 389 -2.23 -9.18 -10.30
C SER A 389 -2.34 -10.64 -10.74
N LEU A 390 -2.10 -10.95 -12.02
CA LEU A 390 -2.08 -12.33 -12.53
C LEU A 390 -0.92 -13.14 -11.95
N VAL A 391 0.27 -12.54 -11.81
CA VAL A 391 1.41 -13.18 -11.13
C VAL A 391 1.08 -13.47 -9.67
N LEU A 392 0.50 -12.50 -8.97
CA LEU A 392 0.06 -12.66 -7.58
C LEU A 392 -0.99 -13.78 -7.44
N MET A 393 -1.96 -13.83 -8.36
CA MET A 393 -2.98 -14.88 -8.39
C MET A 393 -2.37 -16.26 -8.66
N ALA A 394 -1.52 -16.38 -9.67
CA ALA A 394 -0.87 -17.64 -10.00
C ALA A 394 0.02 -18.14 -8.85
N ALA A 395 0.81 -17.25 -8.25
CA ALA A 395 1.62 -17.56 -7.07
C ALA A 395 0.75 -18.01 -5.89
N SER A 396 -0.36 -17.31 -5.63
CA SER A 396 -1.28 -17.65 -4.55
C SER A 396 -1.93 -19.03 -4.75
N LEU A 397 -2.32 -19.36 -5.97
CA LEU A 397 -2.88 -20.68 -6.30
C LEU A 397 -1.81 -21.78 -6.18
N MET A 398 -0.60 -21.56 -6.67
CA MET A 398 0.51 -22.52 -6.56
C MET A 398 0.92 -22.80 -5.12
N LEU A 399 0.83 -21.79 -4.26
CA LEU A 399 1.15 -21.89 -2.82
C LEU A 399 -0.04 -22.39 -1.98
N GLY A 400 -1.20 -22.63 -2.60
CA GLY A 400 -2.40 -23.09 -1.89
C GLY A 400 -2.97 -22.08 -0.89
N LEU A 401 -2.81 -20.77 -1.16
CA LEU A 401 -3.30 -19.69 -0.26
C LEU A 401 -4.83 -19.59 -0.26
N PHE A 402 -5.44 -20.01 -1.34
CA PHE A 402 -6.85 -20.32 -1.49
C PHE A 402 -7.01 -21.41 -2.56
N PRO A 403 -8.04 -22.25 -2.48
CA PRO A 403 -8.22 -23.36 -3.41
C PRO A 403 -8.66 -22.86 -4.80
N LEU A 404 -8.16 -23.52 -5.86
CA LEU A 404 -8.71 -23.34 -7.21
C LEU A 404 -10.16 -23.78 -7.27
N ILE A 405 -10.46 -24.91 -6.60
CA ILE A 405 -11.76 -25.54 -6.50
C ILE A 405 -12.01 -25.87 -5.04
N GLY A 406 -13.11 -25.34 -4.49
CA GLY A 406 -13.57 -25.67 -3.13
C GLY A 406 -13.94 -27.17 -3.02
N ARG A 407 -13.91 -27.67 -1.81
CA ARG A 407 -14.36 -29.05 -1.53
C ARG A 407 -15.88 -29.04 -1.44
N VAL A 408 -16.53 -29.74 -2.35
CA VAL A 408 -17.96 -30.02 -2.17
C VAL A 408 -18.09 -30.89 -0.91
N ALA A 409 -18.77 -30.38 0.12
CA ALA A 409 -19.11 -31.19 1.27
C ALA A 409 -20.02 -32.33 0.76
N GLY A 410 -19.46 -33.55 0.78
CA GLY A 410 -20.18 -34.77 0.42
C GLY A 410 -21.18 -35.13 1.51
#